data_cc91d42fe2785962fa5b32e9e165448f
#
_entry.id   cc91d42fe2785962fa5b32e9e165448f
#
_cell.length_a   1.000
_cell.length_b   1.000
_cell.length_c   1.000
_cell.angle_alpha   90.00
_cell.angle_beta   90.00
_cell.angle_gamma   90.00
#
_symmetry.space_group_name_H-M   'P 1'
#
loop_
_entity.id
_entity.type
_entity.pdbx_description
1 polymer ?
#
loop_
_entity_poly.entity_id
_entity_poly.type
_entity_poly.pdbx_seq_one_letter_code
_entity_poly.pdbx_strand_id
1 'polypeptide(L)'
;MKNAEYGLTEDLIFRSAVEFLKKKQPLQAEEYKMLSDECKAKAFTVSGYTSLEVLQTFLNELTEACEQGKTKKEFMDSMNDFLERNGYVGLNPYKADVIFRTNLQTAYNAGHYKSMTDPTTVKLRPFWKYVTAGDGEVRET
;
A
#
# COMPACT_ATOMS: atom_id res chain seq x y z
N MET A 1 -18.27 -23.76 -9.16
CA MET A 1 -16.88 -24.14 -8.86
C MET A 1 -15.84 -23.09 -9.27
N LYS A 2 -15.95 -22.45 -10.44
CA LYS A 2 -14.99 -21.39 -10.85
C LYS A 2 -14.99 -20.16 -9.92
N ASN A 3 -16.10 -19.79 -9.30
CA ASN A 3 -16.21 -18.61 -8.42
C ASN A 3 -15.54 -18.80 -7.05
N ALA A 4 -15.43 -20.03 -6.54
CA ALA A 4 -14.80 -20.30 -5.26
C ALA A 4 -13.25 -20.19 -5.30
N GLU A 5 -12.63 -20.59 -6.42
CA GLU A 5 -11.17 -20.45 -6.62
C GLU A 5 -10.75 -18.98 -6.78
N TYR A 6 -11.53 -18.19 -7.52
CA TYR A 6 -11.25 -16.75 -7.67
C TYR A 6 -11.43 -16.00 -6.35
N GLY A 7 -12.47 -16.31 -5.58
CA GLY A 7 -12.71 -15.70 -4.28
C GLY A 7 -11.60 -15.99 -3.26
N LEU A 8 -11.07 -17.21 -3.23
CA LEU A 8 -9.95 -17.57 -2.35
C LEU A 8 -8.66 -16.84 -2.71
N THR A 9 -8.39 -16.66 -4.00
CA THR A 9 -7.19 -15.92 -4.47
C THR A 9 -7.29 -14.43 -4.14
N GLU A 10 -8.44 -13.81 -4.37
CA GLU A 10 -8.69 -12.41 -4.03
C GLU A 10 -8.59 -12.17 -2.53
N ASP A 11 -9.15 -13.05 -1.72
CA ASP A 11 -9.06 -12.98 -0.25
C ASP A 11 -7.60 -13.10 0.24
N LEU A 12 -6.81 -13.99 -0.37
CA LEU A 12 -5.38 -14.12 -0.06
C LEU A 12 -4.60 -12.85 -0.40
N ILE A 13 -4.85 -12.25 -1.56
CA ILE A 13 -4.24 -11.00 -1.99
C ILE A 13 -4.58 -9.88 -1.02
N PHE A 14 -5.84 -9.76 -0.65
CA PHE A 14 -6.34 -8.75 0.27
C PHE A 14 -5.71 -8.88 1.66
N ARG A 15 -5.71 -10.07 2.26
CA ARG A 15 -5.06 -10.34 3.55
C ARG A 15 -3.57 -10.06 3.50
N SER A 16 -2.90 -10.44 2.44
CA SER A 16 -1.47 -10.19 2.26
C SER A 16 -1.16 -8.70 2.11
N ALA A 17 -2.03 -7.92 1.46
CA ALA A 17 -1.92 -6.48 1.37
C ALA A 17 -2.02 -5.81 2.76
N VAL A 18 -3.00 -6.20 3.56
CA VAL A 18 -3.18 -5.71 4.93
C VAL A 18 -1.98 -6.07 5.81
N GLU A 19 -1.50 -7.31 5.76
CA GLU A 19 -0.30 -7.75 6.48
C GLU A 19 0.95 -6.97 6.07
N PHE A 20 1.10 -6.68 4.78
CA PHE A 20 2.20 -5.88 4.27
C PHE A 20 2.25 -4.49 4.91
N LEU A 21 1.11 -3.82 5.01
CA LEU A 21 1.01 -2.52 5.69
C LEU A 21 1.26 -2.63 7.19
N LYS A 22 0.69 -3.63 7.87
CA LYS A 22 0.87 -3.83 9.31
C LYS A 22 2.32 -4.08 9.72
N LYS A 23 3.14 -4.65 8.85
CA LYS A 23 4.56 -4.92 9.11
C LYS A 23 5.49 -3.74 8.87
N LYS A 24 5.00 -2.66 8.29
CA LYS A 24 5.82 -1.47 8.05
C LYS A 24 6.18 -0.76 9.35
N GLN A 25 7.38 -0.20 9.38
CA GLN A 25 7.90 0.58 10.52
C GLN A 25 7.96 2.05 10.15
N PRO A 26 7.29 2.94 10.89
CA PRO A 26 7.41 4.37 10.67
C PRO A 26 8.83 4.86 10.93
N LEU A 27 9.39 5.61 10.00
CA LEU A 27 10.70 6.24 10.10
C LEU A 27 10.66 7.68 9.60
N GLN A 28 11.53 8.50 10.13
CA GLN A 28 11.74 9.85 9.61
C GLN A 28 12.39 9.81 8.22
N ALA A 29 12.11 10.81 7.39
CA ALA A 29 12.60 10.85 6.01
C ALA A 29 14.14 10.77 5.89
N GLU A 30 14.87 11.36 6.84
CA GLU A 30 16.33 11.31 6.85
C GLU A 30 16.85 9.88 7.12
N GLU A 31 16.26 9.18 8.09
CA GLU A 31 16.59 7.79 8.39
C GLU A 31 16.23 6.87 7.23
N TYR A 32 15.07 7.11 6.61
CA TYR A 32 14.62 6.35 5.44
C TYR A 32 15.59 6.42 4.26
N LYS A 33 16.16 7.59 3.98
CA LYS A 33 17.12 7.79 2.89
C LYS A 33 18.39 6.95 3.06
N MET A 34 18.78 6.66 4.29
CA MET A 34 20.00 5.92 4.62
C MET A 34 19.82 4.40 4.53
N LEU A 35 18.61 3.91 4.37
CA LEU A 35 18.31 2.49 4.31
C LEU A 35 18.68 1.87 2.95
N SER A 36 19.00 0.57 2.97
CA SER A 36 19.06 -0.25 1.75
C SER A 36 17.64 -0.42 1.15
N ASP A 37 17.56 -0.76 -0.12
CA ASP A 37 16.27 -0.91 -0.81
C ASP A 37 15.39 -2.00 -0.17
N GLU A 38 15.99 -3.07 0.33
CA GLU A 38 15.28 -4.13 1.05
C GLU A 38 14.65 -3.62 2.37
N CYS A 39 15.40 -2.77 3.09
CA CYS A 39 14.90 -2.16 4.33
C CYS A 39 13.84 -1.09 4.05
N LYS A 40 13.98 -0.33 2.97
CA LYS A 40 12.97 0.66 2.53
C LYS A 40 11.60 0.02 2.28
N ALA A 41 11.58 -1.20 1.76
CA ALA A 41 10.32 -1.93 1.56
C ALA A 41 9.55 -2.20 2.86
N LYS A 42 10.24 -2.27 4.00
CA LYS A 42 9.67 -2.49 5.33
C LYS A 42 9.44 -1.20 6.13
N ALA A 43 9.90 -0.07 5.62
CA ALA A 43 9.78 1.24 6.26
C ALA A 43 8.61 2.05 5.70
N PHE A 44 8.09 2.95 6.52
CA PHE A 44 7.05 3.89 6.13
C PHE A 44 7.46 5.31 6.50
N THR A 45 7.36 6.22 5.55
CA THR A 45 7.58 7.65 5.79
C THR A 45 6.64 8.50 4.94
N VAL A 46 6.36 9.70 5.40
CA VAL A 46 5.61 10.72 4.65
C VAL A 46 6.42 12.01 4.67
N SER A 47 6.69 12.55 3.50
CA SER A 47 7.42 13.80 3.36
C SER A 47 6.74 14.97 4.09
N GLY A 48 7.50 15.71 4.87
CA GLY A 48 7.03 16.85 5.65
C GLY A 48 6.56 16.51 7.07
N TYR A 49 6.58 15.24 7.48
CA TYR A 49 6.23 14.81 8.83
C TYR A 49 7.40 14.09 9.49
N THR A 50 7.81 14.57 10.66
CA THR A 50 8.95 14.03 11.41
C THR A 50 8.51 13.30 12.70
N SER A 51 7.30 13.55 13.18
CA SER A 51 6.76 12.87 14.35
C SER A 51 6.43 11.41 14.02
N LEU A 52 7.00 10.48 14.77
CA LEU A 52 6.70 9.06 14.62
C LEU A 52 5.25 8.73 14.96
N GLU A 53 4.64 9.46 15.89
CA GLU A 53 3.22 9.32 16.22
C GLU A 53 2.33 9.69 15.04
N VAL A 54 2.63 10.79 14.34
CA VAL A 54 1.90 11.22 13.14
C VAL A 54 2.08 10.20 12.02
N LEU A 55 3.31 9.73 11.80
CA LEU A 55 3.60 8.69 10.80
C LEU A 55 2.89 7.37 11.11
N GLN A 56 2.86 6.97 12.38
CA GLN A 56 2.12 5.78 12.80
C GLN A 56 0.61 5.95 12.56
N THR A 57 0.07 7.13 12.79
CA THR A 57 -1.35 7.41 12.52
C THR A 57 -1.66 7.35 11.03
N PHE A 58 -0.81 7.88 10.14
CA PHE A 58 -0.93 7.70 8.69
C PHE A 58 -0.96 6.23 8.31
N LEU A 59 -0.04 5.45 8.86
CA LEU A 59 0.05 4.02 8.57
C LEU A 59 -1.19 3.25 9.07
N ASN A 60 -1.68 3.59 10.25
CA ASN A 60 -2.90 2.99 10.81
C ASN A 60 -4.12 3.30 9.95
N GLU A 61 -4.28 4.55 9.52
CA GLU A 61 -5.39 4.97 8.66
C GLU A 61 -5.33 4.31 7.26
N LEU A 62 -4.14 4.16 6.70
CA LEU A 62 -3.94 3.45 5.44
C LEU A 62 -4.25 1.95 5.57
N THR A 63 -3.82 1.34 6.67
CA THR A 63 -4.10 -0.07 6.98
C THR A 63 -5.60 -0.29 7.15
N GLU A 64 -6.27 0.57 7.89
CA GLU A 64 -7.71 0.52 8.09
C GLU A 64 -8.48 0.77 6.77
N ALA A 65 -8.00 1.70 5.95
CA ALA A 65 -8.57 1.93 4.62
C ALA A 65 -8.46 0.68 3.73
N CYS A 66 -7.33 0.00 3.77
CA CYS A 66 -7.14 -1.27 3.07
C CYS A 66 -8.06 -2.37 3.62
N GLU A 67 -8.15 -2.49 4.93
CA GLU A 67 -8.92 -3.54 5.62
C GLU A 67 -10.43 -3.36 5.47
N GLN A 68 -10.92 -2.12 5.53
CA GLN A 68 -12.36 -1.79 5.49
C GLN A 68 -12.85 -1.29 4.12
N GLY A 69 -11.96 -1.14 3.15
CA GLY A 69 -12.31 -0.60 1.84
C GLY A 69 -12.69 0.87 1.84
N LYS A 70 -12.09 1.68 2.73
CA LYS A 70 -12.34 3.11 2.79
C LYS A 70 -11.91 3.82 1.51
N THR A 71 -12.67 4.84 1.13
CA THR A 71 -12.35 5.71 0.02
C THR A 71 -11.23 6.70 0.36
N LYS A 72 -10.61 7.27 -0.65
CA LYS A 72 -9.64 8.35 -0.49
C LYS A 72 -10.20 9.52 0.32
N LYS A 73 -11.47 9.87 0.09
CA LYS A 73 -12.14 10.96 0.81
C LYS A 73 -12.24 10.65 2.30
N GLU A 74 -12.68 9.46 2.66
CA GLU A 74 -12.78 9.02 4.06
C GLU A 74 -11.41 9.02 4.75
N PHE A 75 -10.37 8.54 4.06
CA PHE A 75 -8.99 8.62 4.55
C PHE A 75 -8.55 10.08 4.77
N MET A 76 -8.79 10.95 3.79
CA MET A 76 -8.43 12.38 3.89
C MET A 76 -9.15 13.07 5.04
N ASP A 77 -10.45 12.83 5.21
CA ASP A 77 -11.26 13.43 6.27
C ASP A 77 -10.76 12.98 7.65
N SER A 78 -10.50 11.68 7.85
CA SER A 78 -9.94 11.16 9.10
C SER A 78 -8.56 11.73 9.41
N MET A 79 -7.68 11.80 8.43
CA MET A 79 -6.33 12.34 8.63
C MET A 79 -6.35 13.84 8.91
N ASN A 80 -7.18 14.60 8.22
CA ASN A 80 -7.30 16.03 8.45
C ASN A 80 -7.82 16.34 9.85
N ASP A 81 -8.81 15.57 10.31
CA ASP A 81 -9.35 15.70 11.66
C ASP A 81 -8.26 15.44 12.74
N PHE A 82 -7.46 14.40 12.56
CA PHE A 82 -6.32 14.13 13.44
C PHE A 82 -5.25 15.22 13.38
N LEU A 83 -4.86 15.65 12.18
CA LEU A 83 -3.82 16.67 11.99
C LEU A 83 -4.22 18.02 12.59
N GLU A 84 -5.45 18.46 12.38
CA GLU A 84 -5.97 19.71 12.92
C GLU A 84 -6.04 19.70 14.45
N ARG A 85 -6.46 18.59 15.05
CA ARG A 85 -6.47 18.43 16.52
C ARG A 85 -5.07 18.52 17.13
N ASN A 86 -4.03 18.13 16.39
CA ASN A 86 -2.65 18.15 16.86
C ASN A 86 -1.86 19.38 16.38
N GLY A 87 -2.53 20.40 15.86
CA GLY A 87 -1.92 21.67 15.46
C GLY A 87 -1.19 21.64 14.12
N TYR A 88 -1.39 20.61 13.30
CA TYR A 88 -0.85 20.53 11.95
C TYR A 88 -1.82 21.10 10.92
N VAL A 89 -1.27 21.56 9.81
CA VAL A 89 -2.07 21.91 8.63
C VAL A 89 -2.60 20.64 7.97
N GLY A 90 -3.87 20.63 7.58
CA GLY A 90 -4.48 19.50 6.89
C GLY A 90 -3.83 19.18 5.54
N LEU A 91 -4.03 17.97 5.07
CA LEU A 91 -3.59 17.53 3.74
C LEU A 91 -4.36 18.25 2.64
N ASN A 92 -3.66 18.73 1.61
CA ASN A 92 -4.34 19.10 0.38
C ASN A 92 -4.80 17.83 -0.40
N PRO A 93 -5.80 17.94 -1.28
CA PRO A 93 -6.34 16.79 -2.00
C PRO A 93 -5.30 16.04 -2.85
N TYR A 94 -4.34 16.73 -3.44
CA TYR A 94 -3.27 16.12 -4.22
C TYR A 94 -2.34 15.26 -3.35
N LYS A 95 -1.89 15.80 -2.24
CA LYS A 95 -1.01 15.08 -1.29
C LYS A 95 -1.71 13.86 -0.70
N ALA A 96 -2.98 14.00 -0.33
CA ALA A 96 -3.80 12.90 0.15
C ALA A 96 -3.94 11.80 -0.91
N ASP A 97 -4.17 12.17 -2.16
CA ASP A 97 -4.26 11.22 -3.29
C ASP A 97 -2.96 10.45 -3.51
N VAL A 98 -1.83 11.14 -3.52
CA VAL A 98 -0.51 10.51 -3.70
C VAL A 98 -0.23 9.51 -2.57
N ILE A 99 -0.43 9.92 -1.32
CA ILE A 99 -0.19 9.05 -0.16
C ILE A 99 -1.10 7.82 -0.21
N PHE A 100 -2.38 8.01 -0.43
CA PHE A 100 -3.38 6.95 -0.46
C PHE A 100 -3.11 5.95 -1.59
N ARG A 101 -3.02 6.43 -2.82
CA ARG A 101 -2.80 5.58 -3.99
C ARG A 101 -1.48 4.83 -3.94
N THR A 102 -0.39 5.52 -3.66
CA THR A 102 0.94 4.90 -3.67
C THR A 102 1.02 3.77 -2.65
N ASN A 103 0.53 3.99 -1.44
CA ASN A 103 0.62 2.99 -0.39
C ASN A 103 -0.33 1.81 -0.60
N LEU A 104 -1.57 2.05 -0.99
CA LEU A 104 -2.51 0.97 -1.26
C LEU A 104 -2.13 0.16 -2.51
N GLN A 105 -1.69 0.83 -3.57
CA GLN A 105 -1.22 0.16 -4.78
C GLN A 105 0.00 -0.73 -4.49
N THR A 106 0.96 -0.23 -3.72
CA THR A 106 2.14 -0.99 -3.29
C THR A 106 1.74 -2.20 -2.45
N ALA A 107 0.81 -2.03 -1.52
CA ALA A 107 0.32 -3.13 -0.68
C ALA A 107 -0.40 -4.22 -1.50
N TYR A 108 -1.26 -3.84 -2.43
CA TYR A 108 -1.93 -4.78 -3.33
C TYR A 108 -0.95 -5.48 -4.27
N ASN A 109 0.04 -4.77 -4.80
CA ASN A 109 1.09 -5.38 -5.63
C ASN A 109 1.91 -6.40 -4.83
N ALA A 110 2.23 -6.12 -3.58
CA ALA A 110 2.89 -7.07 -2.68
C ALA A 110 2.00 -8.30 -2.41
N GLY A 111 0.71 -8.12 -2.22
CA GLY A 111 -0.26 -9.20 -2.06
C GLY A 111 -0.37 -10.08 -3.32
N HIS A 112 -0.42 -9.47 -4.50
CA HIS A 112 -0.40 -10.19 -5.78
C HIS A 112 0.88 -11.00 -5.95
N TYR A 113 2.04 -10.40 -5.68
CA TYR A 113 3.32 -11.09 -5.77
C TYR A 113 3.37 -12.29 -4.84
N LYS A 114 2.94 -12.13 -3.58
CA LYS A 114 2.87 -13.23 -2.62
C LYS A 114 1.95 -14.36 -3.09
N SER A 115 0.79 -14.02 -3.64
CA SER A 115 -0.14 -14.99 -4.20
C SER A 115 0.45 -15.75 -5.40
N MET A 116 1.13 -15.05 -6.30
CA MET A 116 1.76 -15.67 -7.48
C MET A 116 2.98 -16.55 -7.15
N THR A 117 3.67 -16.25 -6.05
CA THR A 117 4.85 -17.00 -5.60
C THR A 117 4.53 -18.07 -4.56
N ASP A 118 3.27 -18.20 -4.16
CA ASP A 118 2.84 -19.27 -3.26
C ASP A 118 3.15 -20.65 -3.88
N PRO A 119 3.73 -21.60 -3.10
CA PRO A 119 4.11 -22.91 -3.62
C PRO A 119 2.99 -23.69 -4.32
N THR A 120 1.77 -23.55 -3.84
CA THR A 120 0.59 -24.20 -4.46
C THR A 120 0.27 -23.56 -5.81
N THR A 121 0.30 -22.23 -5.88
CA THR A 121 0.06 -21.48 -7.12
C THR A 121 1.14 -21.80 -8.16
N VAL A 122 2.41 -21.84 -7.76
CA VAL A 122 3.53 -22.15 -8.66
C VAL A 122 3.43 -23.57 -9.23
N LYS A 123 2.95 -24.55 -8.45
CA LYS A 123 2.71 -25.90 -8.95
C LYS A 123 1.62 -25.95 -10.02
N LEU A 124 0.56 -25.18 -9.87
CA LEU A 124 -0.58 -25.15 -10.78
C LEU A 124 -0.35 -24.23 -12.00
N ARG A 125 0.38 -23.14 -11.79
CA ARG A 125 0.63 -22.09 -12.79
C ARG A 125 2.10 -21.67 -12.76
N PRO A 126 3.02 -22.47 -13.30
CA PRO A 126 4.47 -22.22 -13.17
C PRO A 126 5.01 -21.10 -14.06
N PHE A 127 4.20 -20.58 -14.99
CA PHE A 127 4.64 -19.57 -15.95
C PHE A 127 3.89 -18.26 -15.77
N TRP A 128 4.63 -17.16 -15.86
CA TRP A 128 4.07 -15.80 -15.87
C TRP A 128 4.05 -15.27 -17.30
N LYS A 129 2.97 -14.60 -17.66
CA LYS A 129 2.84 -13.89 -18.92
C LYS A 129 2.80 -12.40 -18.66
N TYR A 130 3.72 -11.66 -19.26
CA TYR A 130 3.64 -10.21 -19.27
C TYR A 130 2.55 -9.76 -20.24
N VAL A 131 1.61 -8.98 -19.75
CA VAL A 131 0.52 -8.40 -20.55
C VAL A 131 0.55 -6.89 -20.39
N THR A 132 0.67 -6.18 -21.50
CA THR A 132 0.59 -4.72 -21.51
C THR A 132 -0.86 -4.25 -21.55
N ALA A 133 -1.11 -3.01 -21.18
CA ALA A 133 -2.45 -2.40 -21.23
C ALA A 133 -2.99 -2.29 -22.67
N GLY A 134 -2.12 -2.41 -23.69
CA GLY A 134 -2.52 -2.29 -25.10
C GLY A 134 -2.87 -0.87 -25.53
N ASP A 135 -2.57 0.10 -24.67
CA ASP A 135 -2.65 1.53 -25.02
C ASP A 135 -1.39 1.96 -25.78
N GLY A 136 -1.46 3.09 -26.47
CA GLY A 136 -0.35 3.61 -27.28
C GLY A 136 0.88 4.09 -26.49
N GLU A 137 0.87 3.91 -25.15
CA GLU A 137 1.94 4.37 -24.27
C GLU A 137 2.92 3.27 -23.87
N VAL A 138 2.78 2.06 -24.42
CA VAL A 138 3.70 0.96 -24.17
C VAL A 138 5.06 1.28 -24.79
N ARG A 139 6.11 1.30 -23.97
CA ARG A 139 7.48 1.48 -24.45
C ARG A 139 7.88 0.32 -25.37
N GLU A 140 8.30 0.65 -26.57
CA GLU A 140 8.98 -0.32 -27.44
C GLU A 140 10.36 -0.62 -26.84
N THR A 141 10.65 -1.89 -26.64
CA THR A 141 11.96 -2.37 -26.19
C THR A 141 12.85 -2.71 -27.37
#